data_ef704021078f4fbf1a607a67c4f5eba4
#
_entry.id   ef704021078f4fbf1a607a67c4f5eba4
#
_cell.length_a   1.000
_cell.length_b   1.000
_cell.length_c   1.000
_cell.angle_alpha   90.00
_cell.angle_beta   90.00
_cell.angle_gamma   90.00
#
_symmetry.space_group_name_H-M   'P 1'
#
loop_
_entity.id
_entity.type
_entity.pdbx_description
1 polymer ?
#
loop_
_entity_poly.entity_id
_entity_poly.type
_entity_poly.pdbx_seq_one_letter_code
_entity_poly.pdbx_strand_id
1 'polypeptide(L)'
;MTKQELETCIGDYGKDIYSFCKHLTNNPQEADDLYQDTFLMAMELKEKIEYGNNPKSYLLSIALRIWKNKKRKFAWRKRIADVQSIADERYIDMGESAEPSLEDGITIKEKDESIRMAVHRLPEKLKIVVLLFYMEDLRAAQIAETMKIPTGTVLSRLHRARKILKKELEDVLNG
;
A
#
# COMPACT_ATOMS: atom_id res chain seq x y z
N MET A 1 5.62 20.88 12.34
CA MET A 1 6.05 21.09 10.94
C MET A 1 5.42 22.35 10.40
N THR A 2 6.19 23.20 9.79
CA THR A 2 5.71 24.42 9.12
C THR A 2 5.17 24.09 7.74
N LYS A 3 4.43 25.03 7.13
CA LYS A 3 3.95 24.87 5.74
C LYS A 3 5.11 24.65 4.76
N GLN A 4 6.19 25.38 4.93
CA GLN A 4 7.38 25.30 4.08
C GLN A 4 8.10 23.93 4.22
N GLU A 5 8.19 23.41 5.44
CA GLU A 5 8.72 22.06 5.68
C GLU A 5 7.85 20.98 5.04
N LEU A 6 6.54 21.14 5.07
CA LEU A 6 5.64 20.21 4.38
C LEU A 6 5.80 20.28 2.84
N GLU A 7 5.93 21.46 2.27
CA GLU A 7 6.23 21.65 0.85
C GLU A 7 7.56 20.96 0.47
N THR A 8 8.56 21.07 1.32
CA THR A 8 9.84 20.35 1.15
C THR A 8 9.63 18.84 1.20
N CYS A 9 8.83 18.34 2.15
CA CYS A 9 8.50 16.91 2.22
C CYS A 9 7.78 16.41 0.96
N ILE A 10 6.90 17.22 0.39
CA ILE A 10 6.23 16.88 -0.88
C ILE A 10 7.25 16.76 -2.01
N GLY A 11 8.23 17.66 -2.07
CA GLY A 11 9.31 17.60 -3.04
C GLY A 11 10.20 16.37 -2.87
N ASP A 12 10.57 16.05 -1.63
CA ASP A 12 11.50 14.97 -1.32
C ASP A 12 10.87 13.58 -1.39
N TYR A 13 9.64 13.45 -0.90
CA TYR A 13 8.99 12.15 -0.70
C TYR A 13 7.72 11.93 -1.55
N GLY A 14 7.27 12.94 -2.26
CA GLY A 14 6.01 12.88 -3.02
C GLY A 14 5.95 11.71 -3.99
N LYS A 15 7.03 11.45 -4.73
CA LYS A 15 7.10 10.32 -5.66
C LYS A 15 7.01 8.97 -4.95
N ASP A 16 7.69 8.83 -3.83
CA ASP A 16 7.68 7.60 -3.03
C ASP A 16 6.28 7.34 -2.45
N ILE A 17 5.67 8.37 -1.88
CA ILE A 17 4.31 8.27 -1.34
C ILE A 17 3.30 7.95 -2.44
N TYR A 18 3.42 8.57 -3.61
CA TYR A 18 2.54 8.27 -4.75
C TYR A 18 2.68 6.83 -5.24
N SER A 19 3.92 6.36 -5.37
CA SER A 19 4.22 4.98 -5.75
C SER A 19 3.66 3.98 -4.73
N PHE A 20 3.79 4.28 -3.45
CA PHE A 20 3.19 3.49 -2.38
C PHE A 20 1.65 3.44 -2.50
N CYS A 21 1.01 4.58 -2.73
CA CYS A 21 -0.44 4.65 -2.94
C CYS A 21 -0.89 3.80 -4.13
N LYS A 22 -0.13 3.82 -5.24
CA LYS A 22 -0.43 3.00 -6.42
C LYS A 22 -0.36 1.50 -6.13
N HIS A 23 0.67 1.05 -5.41
CA HIS A 23 0.82 -0.35 -5.07
C HIS A 23 -0.19 -0.80 -4.01
N LEU A 24 -0.59 0.10 -3.14
CA LEU A 24 -1.56 -0.18 -2.08
C LEU A 24 -2.98 -0.32 -2.62
N THR A 25 -3.40 0.57 -3.51
CA THR A 25 -4.77 0.62 -4.05
C THR A 25 -4.96 -0.23 -5.30
N ASN A 26 -3.92 -0.42 -6.08
CA ASN A 26 -3.96 -1.06 -7.41
C ASN A 26 -5.00 -0.45 -8.37
N ASN A 27 -5.35 0.80 -8.17
CA ASN A 27 -6.27 1.58 -9.00
C ASN A 27 -5.73 2.99 -9.12
N PRO A 28 -5.46 3.51 -10.35
CA PRO A 28 -4.88 4.84 -10.51
C PRO A 28 -5.70 5.97 -9.91
N GLN A 29 -7.02 5.92 -10.04
CA GLN A 29 -7.90 6.94 -9.48
C GLN A 29 -7.93 6.92 -7.94
N GLU A 30 -8.01 5.74 -7.36
CA GLU A 30 -7.93 5.58 -5.90
C GLU A 30 -6.56 5.99 -5.37
N ALA A 31 -5.49 5.72 -6.11
CA ALA A 31 -4.14 6.14 -5.76
C ALA A 31 -4.01 7.67 -5.74
N ASP A 32 -4.54 8.35 -6.76
CA ASP A 32 -4.56 9.81 -6.83
C ASP A 32 -5.34 10.42 -5.66
N ASP A 33 -6.51 9.89 -5.36
CA ASP A 33 -7.35 10.34 -4.25
C ASP A 33 -6.65 10.10 -2.90
N LEU A 34 -6.07 8.92 -2.71
CA LEU A 34 -5.34 8.59 -1.49
C LEU A 34 -4.11 9.49 -1.30
N TYR A 35 -3.39 9.76 -2.36
CA TYR A 35 -2.24 10.67 -2.35
C TYR A 35 -2.66 12.08 -1.94
N GLN A 36 -3.68 12.64 -2.57
CA GLN A 36 -4.20 13.97 -2.24
C GLN A 36 -4.72 14.03 -0.80
N ASP A 37 -5.54 13.08 -0.39
CA ASP A 37 -6.08 13.01 0.96
C ASP A 37 -4.97 12.90 2.01
N THR A 38 -3.89 12.20 1.70
CA THR A 38 -2.73 12.07 2.59
C THR A 38 -2.08 13.40 2.86
N PHE A 39 -1.84 14.21 1.82
CA PHE A 39 -1.24 15.53 2.00
C PHE A 39 -2.18 16.56 2.60
N LEU A 40 -3.48 16.50 2.27
CA LEU A 40 -4.48 17.34 2.94
C LEU A 40 -4.52 17.04 4.45
N MET A 41 -4.55 15.78 4.82
CA MET A 41 -4.50 15.39 6.23
C MET A 41 -3.19 15.79 6.90
N ALA A 42 -2.06 15.69 6.19
CA ALA A 42 -0.76 16.13 6.69
C ALA A 42 -0.76 17.65 6.94
N MET A 43 -1.40 18.44 6.09
CA MET A 43 -1.55 19.89 6.31
C MET A 43 -2.38 20.20 7.56
N GLU A 44 -3.44 19.46 7.81
CA GLU A 44 -4.26 19.60 9.01
C GLU A 44 -3.51 19.21 10.28
N LEU A 45 -2.67 18.19 10.19
CA LEU A 45 -1.91 17.64 11.31
C LEU A 45 -0.49 18.21 11.43
N LYS A 46 -0.13 19.20 10.63
CA LYS A 46 1.25 19.70 10.54
C LYS A 46 1.88 20.07 11.88
N GLU A 47 1.11 20.61 12.81
CA GLU A 47 1.59 20.98 14.14
C GLU A 47 1.98 19.78 15.01
N LYS A 48 1.44 18.60 14.70
CA LYS A 48 1.74 17.34 15.38
C LYS A 48 2.87 16.57 14.75
N ILE A 49 3.37 17.03 13.60
CA ILE A 49 4.43 16.34 12.85
C ILE A 49 5.77 16.98 13.21
N GLU A 50 6.68 16.19 13.76
CA GLU A 50 8.05 16.59 13.99
C GLU A 50 8.88 16.36 12.73
N TYR A 51 9.33 17.44 12.10
CA TYR A 51 10.12 17.37 10.85
C TYR A 51 11.42 16.57 11.03
N GLY A 52 12.03 16.61 12.22
CA GLY A 52 13.28 15.90 12.52
C GLY A 52 13.13 14.39 12.75
N ASN A 53 11.91 13.85 12.82
CA ASN A 53 11.64 12.48 13.21
C ASN A 53 10.96 11.68 12.08
N ASN A 54 11.71 11.44 11.00
CA ASN A 54 11.30 10.66 9.85
C ASN A 54 9.91 11.03 9.28
N PRO A 55 9.79 12.19 8.63
CA PRO A 55 8.51 12.67 8.10
C PRO A 55 7.92 11.73 7.05
N LYS A 56 8.74 10.98 6.32
CA LYS A 56 8.30 9.97 5.36
C LYS A 56 7.45 8.88 6.02
N SER A 57 7.94 8.29 7.11
CA SER A 57 7.19 7.28 7.88
C SER A 57 5.86 7.82 8.38
N TYR A 58 5.84 9.08 8.79
CA TYR A 58 4.61 9.72 9.25
C TYR A 58 3.60 9.89 8.12
N LEU A 59 4.03 10.34 6.94
CA LEU A 59 3.18 10.44 5.75
C LEU A 59 2.64 9.08 5.31
N LEU A 60 3.46 8.05 5.34
CA LEU A 60 3.03 6.67 5.07
C LEU A 60 1.99 6.18 6.08
N SER A 61 2.14 6.53 7.35
CA SER A 61 1.15 6.17 8.39
C SER A 61 -0.20 6.85 8.17
N ILE A 62 -0.19 8.10 7.69
CA ILE A 62 -1.41 8.82 7.31
C ILE A 62 -2.09 8.12 6.13
N ALA A 63 -1.34 7.81 5.08
CA ALA A 63 -1.87 7.11 3.90
C ALA A 63 -2.51 5.76 4.27
N LEU A 64 -1.82 4.97 5.08
CA LEU A 64 -2.34 3.69 5.58
C LEU A 64 -3.62 3.85 6.39
N ARG A 65 -3.67 4.84 7.26
CA ARG A 65 -4.87 5.10 8.08
C ARG A 65 -6.07 5.47 7.22
N ILE A 66 -5.88 6.38 6.25
CA ILE A 66 -6.94 6.80 5.33
C ILE A 66 -7.43 5.61 4.52
N TRP A 67 -6.52 4.83 3.95
CA TRP A 67 -6.86 3.65 3.15
C TRP A 67 -7.61 2.58 3.95
N LYS A 68 -7.14 2.25 5.15
CA LYS A 68 -7.82 1.31 6.04
C LYS A 68 -9.22 1.79 6.43
N ASN A 69 -9.37 3.09 6.68
CA ASN A 69 -10.68 3.66 7.01
C ASN A 69 -11.63 3.61 5.81
N LYS A 70 -11.16 3.90 4.60
CA LYS A 70 -11.96 3.78 3.38
C LYS A 70 -12.42 2.34 3.14
N LYS A 71 -11.52 1.38 3.29
CA LYS A 71 -11.86 -0.06 3.19
C LYS A 71 -12.87 -0.50 4.23
N ARG A 72 -12.75 -0.03 5.46
CA ARG A 72 -13.67 -0.35 6.55
C ARG A 72 -15.07 0.20 6.28
N LYS A 73 -15.17 1.45 5.83
CA LYS A 73 -16.44 2.08 5.44
C LYS A 73 -17.09 1.34 4.27
N PHE A 74 -16.30 0.96 3.27
CA PHE A 74 -16.78 0.20 2.12
C PHE A 74 -17.33 -1.18 2.54
N ALA A 75 -16.60 -1.92 3.34
CA ALA A 75 -17.02 -3.22 3.86
C ALA A 75 -18.32 -3.11 4.69
N TRP A 76 -18.46 -2.05 5.49
CA TRP A 76 -19.65 -1.80 6.28
C TRP A 76 -20.86 -1.46 5.41
N ARG A 77 -20.70 -0.60 4.40
CA ARG A 77 -21.76 -0.29 3.43
C ARG A 77 -22.21 -1.52 2.65
N LYS A 78 -21.27 -2.37 2.27
CA LYS A 78 -21.56 -3.64 1.60
C LYS A 78 -22.37 -4.58 2.48
N ARG A 79 -22.05 -4.69 3.77
CA ARG A 79 -22.84 -5.49 4.73
C ARG A 79 -24.26 -4.98 4.86
N ILE A 80 -24.47 -3.66 4.91
CA ILE A 80 -25.80 -3.05 4.99
C ILE A 80 -26.58 -3.32 3.71
N ALA A 81 -25.96 -3.18 2.55
CA ALA A 81 -26.57 -3.47 1.25
C ALA A 81 -26.95 -4.96 1.14
N ASP A 82 -26.10 -5.86 1.60
CA ASP A 82 -26.35 -7.31 1.59
C ASP A 82 -27.52 -7.70 2.53
N VAL A 83 -27.73 -6.97 3.62
CA VAL A 83 -28.88 -7.15 4.52
C VAL A 83 -30.17 -6.63 3.89
N GLN A 84 -30.09 -5.64 3.01
CA GLN A 84 -31.25 -5.03 2.32
C GLN A 84 -31.58 -5.66 0.98
N SER A 85 -30.67 -6.39 0.36
CA SER A 85 -30.90 -7.04 -0.94
C SER A 85 -30.54 -8.52 -0.87
N ILE A 86 -31.53 -9.36 -0.57
CA ILE A 86 -31.46 -10.81 -0.81
C ILE A 86 -31.50 -11.12 -2.32
N ALA A 87 -31.30 -10.16 -3.20
CA ALA A 87 -31.59 -10.35 -4.61
C ALA A 87 -30.59 -9.78 -5.62
N ASP A 88 -29.34 -9.54 -5.31
CA ASP A 88 -28.34 -9.33 -6.34
C ASP A 88 -26.95 -9.79 -5.86
N GLU A 89 -26.67 -11.06 -6.07
CA GLU A 89 -25.33 -11.61 -6.14
C GLU A 89 -24.61 -11.03 -7.38
N ARG A 90 -24.47 -9.73 -7.47
CA ARG A 90 -23.47 -9.15 -8.34
C ARG A 90 -22.23 -8.92 -7.51
N TYR A 91 -21.41 -9.91 -7.56
CA TYR A 91 -20.00 -9.81 -7.31
C TYR A 91 -19.48 -8.60 -8.08
N ILE A 92 -19.36 -7.49 -7.40
CA ILE A 92 -18.48 -6.43 -7.88
C ILE A 92 -17.11 -6.97 -7.55
N ASP A 93 -16.53 -7.66 -8.50
CA ASP A 93 -15.14 -8.02 -8.50
C ASP A 93 -14.34 -6.72 -8.51
N MET A 94 -13.94 -6.27 -7.34
CA MET A 94 -13.04 -5.14 -7.16
C MET A 94 -11.60 -5.52 -7.51
N GLY A 95 -11.42 -6.46 -8.38
CA GLY A 95 -10.16 -7.04 -8.74
C GLY A 95 -9.94 -7.19 -10.23
N GLU A 96 -10.68 -6.51 -11.08
CA GLU A 96 -10.16 -6.32 -12.42
C GLU A 96 -8.99 -5.36 -12.35
N SER A 97 -7.84 -5.92 -11.96
CA SER A 97 -6.58 -5.43 -12.44
C SER A 97 -6.75 -5.26 -13.96
N ALA A 98 -6.63 -4.04 -14.44
CA ALA A 98 -6.38 -3.82 -15.84
C ALA A 98 -5.27 -4.80 -16.23
N GLU A 99 -5.57 -5.76 -17.08
CA GLU A 99 -4.57 -6.65 -17.61
C GLU A 99 -3.45 -5.76 -18.15
N PRO A 100 -2.21 -5.95 -17.70
CA PRO A 100 -1.11 -5.24 -18.32
C PRO A 100 -1.15 -5.64 -19.79
N SER A 101 -1.27 -4.66 -20.66
CA SER A 101 -1.15 -4.89 -22.08
C SER A 101 0.18 -5.60 -22.32
N LEU A 102 0.06 -6.80 -22.86
CA LEU A 102 1.19 -7.61 -23.30
C LEU A 102 1.88 -6.86 -24.44
N GLU A 103 2.75 -5.93 -24.11
CA GLU A 103 3.74 -5.47 -25.06
C GLU A 103 5.02 -6.26 -24.85
N ASP A 104 5.43 -6.97 -25.89
CA ASP A 104 6.61 -7.81 -26.01
C ASP A 104 7.89 -7.02 -25.73
N GLY A 105 8.30 -6.98 -24.49
CA GLY A 105 9.53 -6.33 -24.05
C GLY A 105 10.27 -7.17 -23.02
N ILE A 106 10.71 -8.22 -23.49
CA ILE A 106 11.71 -9.24 -23.14
C ILE A 106 12.50 -9.01 -21.85
N THR A 107 12.37 -9.96 -20.96
CA THR A 107 13.19 -10.50 -19.86
C THR A 107 13.31 -9.72 -18.56
N ILE A 108 13.76 -8.48 -18.51
CA ILE A 108 13.91 -7.74 -17.24
C ILE A 108 12.56 -7.18 -16.78
N LYS A 109 11.78 -6.65 -17.71
CA LYS A 109 10.44 -6.15 -17.44
C LYS A 109 9.45 -7.27 -17.05
N GLU A 110 9.58 -8.45 -17.63
CA GLU A 110 8.76 -9.61 -17.29
C GLU A 110 9.03 -10.13 -15.88
N LYS A 111 10.30 -10.12 -15.44
CA LYS A 111 10.66 -10.48 -14.07
C LYS A 111 10.13 -9.46 -13.06
N ASP A 112 10.28 -8.18 -13.35
CA ASP A 112 9.75 -7.11 -12.50
C ASP A 112 8.22 -7.16 -12.41
N GLU A 113 7.54 -7.45 -13.51
CA GLU A 113 6.10 -7.62 -13.56
C GLU A 113 5.66 -8.84 -12.76
N SER A 114 6.35 -9.98 -12.89
CA SER A 114 6.09 -11.19 -12.12
C SER A 114 6.25 -10.97 -10.63
N ILE A 115 7.28 -10.26 -10.22
CA ILE A 115 7.52 -9.87 -8.81
C ILE A 115 6.39 -8.96 -8.32
N ARG A 116 6.03 -7.96 -9.09
CA ARG A 116 4.96 -7.02 -8.75
C ARG A 116 3.63 -7.74 -8.58
N MET A 117 3.28 -8.64 -9.48
CA MET A 117 2.07 -9.44 -9.39
C MET A 117 2.09 -10.38 -8.19
N ALA A 118 3.22 -11.01 -7.90
CA ALA A 118 3.36 -11.87 -6.73
C ALA A 118 3.16 -11.10 -5.42
N VAL A 119 3.76 -9.91 -5.31
CA VAL A 119 3.56 -9.01 -4.17
C VAL A 119 2.10 -8.59 -4.06
N HIS A 120 1.47 -8.29 -5.18
CA HIS A 120 0.07 -7.85 -5.22
C HIS A 120 -0.90 -8.95 -4.77
N ARG A 121 -0.60 -10.22 -5.04
CA ARG A 121 -1.39 -11.38 -4.61
C ARG A 121 -1.23 -11.74 -3.14
N LEU A 122 -0.24 -11.17 -2.45
CA LEU A 122 -0.08 -11.40 -1.02
C LEU A 122 -1.32 -10.97 -0.24
N PRO A 123 -1.66 -11.66 0.85
CA PRO A 123 -2.64 -11.14 1.80
C PRO A 123 -2.29 -9.72 2.21
N GLU A 124 -3.28 -8.85 2.37
CA GLU A 124 -3.12 -7.41 2.61
C GLU A 124 -2.11 -7.09 3.72
N LYS A 125 -2.20 -7.79 4.84
CA LYS A 125 -1.31 -7.58 5.99
C LYS A 125 0.16 -7.88 5.66
N LEU A 126 0.41 -8.85 4.81
CA LEU A 126 1.75 -9.22 4.35
C LEU A 126 2.25 -8.26 3.27
N LYS A 127 1.36 -7.86 2.34
CA LYS A 127 1.67 -6.90 1.29
C LYS A 127 2.16 -5.57 1.87
N ILE A 128 1.47 -5.03 2.85
CA ILE A 128 1.84 -3.76 3.46
C ILE A 128 3.25 -3.79 4.05
N VAL A 129 3.60 -4.82 4.82
CA VAL A 129 4.95 -4.91 5.41
C VAL A 129 6.02 -5.08 4.35
N VAL A 130 5.75 -5.81 3.27
CA VAL A 130 6.66 -5.96 2.13
C VAL A 130 6.90 -4.63 1.43
N LEU A 131 5.84 -3.88 1.15
CA LEU A 131 5.96 -2.56 0.52
C LEU A 131 6.75 -1.58 1.39
N LEU A 132 6.48 -1.53 2.67
CA LEU A 132 7.19 -0.65 3.59
C LEU A 132 8.66 -1.03 3.76
N PHE A 133 8.97 -2.29 3.79
CA PHE A 133 10.33 -2.78 3.99
C PHE A 133 11.18 -2.66 2.72
N TYR A 134 10.71 -3.19 1.60
CA TYR A 134 11.50 -3.27 0.37
C TYR A 134 11.38 -2.06 -0.52
N MET A 135 10.22 -1.43 -0.60
CA MET A 135 9.98 -0.30 -1.47
C MET A 135 10.30 1.04 -0.78
N GLU A 136 9.95 1.17 0.49
CA GLU A 136 10.11 2.40 1.25
C GLU A 136 11.35 2.40 2.16
N ASP A 137 12.12 1.33 2.16
CA ASP A 137 13.35 1.16 2.92
C ASP A 137 13.21 1.40 4.43
N LEU A 138 12.05 1.10 5.00
CA LEU A 138 11.83 1.22 6.43
C LEU A 138 12.39 0.01 7.19
N ARG A 139 13.00 0.27 8.33
CA ARG A 139 13.41 -0.77 9.26
C ARG A 139 12.18 -1.40 9.94
N ALA A 140 12.32 -2.64 10.38
CA ALA A 140 11.22 -3.34 11.06
C ALA A 140 10.64 -2.55 12.25
N ALA A 141 11.49 -1.88 13.03
CA ALA A 141 11.04 -1.01 14.13
C ALA A 141 10.22 0.19 13.64
N GLN A 142 10.60 0.80 12.52
CA GLN A 142 9.86 1.92 11.91
C GLN A 142 8.52 1.46 11.33
N ILE A 143 8.47 0.27 10.73
CA ILE A 143 7.24 -0.34 10.24
C ILE A 143 6.29 -0.63 11.41
N ALA A 144 6.80 -1.16 12.49
CA ALA A 144 6.04 -1.43 13.71
C ALA A 144 5.38 -0.15 14.25
N GLU A 145 6.12 0.93 14.31
CA GLU A 145 5.62 2.24 14.72
C GLU A 145 4.58 2.79 13.72
N THR A 146 4.88 2.73 12.42
CA THR A 146 4.00 3.20 11.34
C THR A 146 2.66 2.45 11.33
N MET A 147 2.67 1.17 11.54
CA MET A 147 1.48 0.31 11.55
C MET A 147 0.84 0.15 12.92
N LYS A 148 1.48 0.62 13.97
CA LYS A 148 1.07 0.44 15.38
C LYS A 148 0.90 -1.03 15.76
N ILE A 149 1.88 -1.85 15.41
CA ILE A 149 1.97 -3.28 15.72
C ILE A 149 3.31 -3.59 16.37
N PRO A 150 3.44 -4.70 17.11
CA PRO A 150 4.73 -5.11 17.65
C PRO A 150 5.77 -5.42 16.57
N THR A 151 7.03 -5.15 16.83
CA THR A 151 8.13 -5.46 15.90
C THR A 151 8.20 -6.97 15.57
N GLY A 152 7.94 -7.83 16.54
CA GLY A 152 7.86 -9.27 16.31
C GLY A 152 6.78 -9.67 15.31
N THR A 153 5.66 -8.95 15.28
CA THR A 153 4.60 -9.13 14.29
C THR A 153 5.06 -8.73 12.89
N VAL A 154 5.81 -7.63 12.76
CA VAL A 154 6.41 -7.21 11.49
C VAL A 154 7.35 -8.29 10.97
N LEU A 155 8.25 -8.78 11.81
CA LEU A 155 9.22 -9.82 11.45
C LEU A 155 8.55 -11.13 11.02
N SER A 156 7.53 -11.57 11.74
CA SER A 156 6.79 -12.79 11.38
C SER A 156 6.01 -12.63 10.08
N ARG A 157 5.43 -11.45 9.82
CA ARG A 157 4.76 -11.15 8.55
C ARG A 157 5.74 -11.11 7.38
N LEU A 158 6.91 -10.50 7.55
CA LEU A 158 7.98 -10.52 6.54
C LEU A 158 8.45 -11.94 6.24
N HIS A 159 8.61 -12.77 7.26
CA HIS A 159 9.01 -14.16 7.10
C HIS A 159 7.97 -14.95 6.29
N ARG A 160 6.69 -14.82 6.60
CA ARG A 160 5.60 -15.46 5.86
C ARG A 160 5.53 -14.96 4.41
N ALA A 161 5.64 -13.66 4.21
CA ALA A 161 5.63 -13.06 2.89
C ALA A 161 6.78 -13.59 2.03
N ARG A 162 7.99 -13.69 2.57
CA ARG A 162 9.16 -14.24 1.88
C ARG A 162 8.95 -15.69 1.47
N LYS A 163 8.34 -16.50 2.32
CA LYS A 163 8.00 -17.89 1.98
C LYS A 163 7.06 -18.00 0.81
N ILE A 164 5.98 -17.20 0.81
CA ILE A 164 5.00 -17.20 -0.27
C ILE A 164 5.64 -16.70 -1.57
N LEU A 165 6.37 -15.59 -1.51
CA LEU A 165 7.04 -15.01 -2.67
C LEU A 165 8.09 -15.95 -3.26
N LYS A 166 8.88 -16.60 -2.41
CA LYS A 166 9.88 -17.58 -2.84
C LYS A 166 9.23 -18.71 -3.64
N LYS A 167 8.15 -19.28 -3.12
CA LYS A 167 7.41 -20.35 -3.80
C LYS A 167 6.83 -19.90 -5.13
N GLU A 168 6.13 -18.77 -5.17
CA GLU A 168 5.54 -18.26 -6.40
C GLU A 168 6.58 -17.89 -7.46
N LEU A 169 7.70 -17.30 -7.04
CA LEU A 169 8.78 -16.91 -7.96
C LEU A 169 9.59 -18.10 -8.45
N GLU A 170 9.76 -19.16 -7.66
CA GLU A 170 10.36 -20.41 -8.11
C GLU A 170 9.54 -21.05 -9.23
N ASP A 171 8.22 -21.09 -9.09
CA ASP A 171 7.31 -21.63 -10.10
C ASP A 171 7.40 -20.83 -11.41
N VAL A 172 7.59 -19.51 -11.35
CA VAL A 172 7.77 -18.64 -12.52
C VAL A 172 9.16 -18.79 -13.15
N LEU A 173 10.21 -18.96 -12.35
CA LEU A 173 11.59 -19.07 -12.82
C LEU A 173 11.93 -20.47 -13.37
N ASN A 174 11.24 -21.49 -12.91
CA ASN A 174 11.47 -22.88 -13.28
C ASN A 174 10.45 -23.42 -14.31
N GLY A 175 9.48 -22.56 -14.68
CA GLY A 175 8.47 -22.90 -15.67
C GLY A 175 8.92 -22.55 -17.12
#